data_b957c76346abbe49a0d638fa57ff136b
#
_entry.id   b957c76346abbe49a0d638fa57ff136b
#
_cell.length_a   1.000
_cell.length_b   1.000
_cell.length_c   1.000
_cell.angle_alpha   90.00
_cell.angle_beta   90.00
_cell.angle_gamma   90.00
#
_symmetry.space_group_name_H-M   'P 1'
#
loop_
_entity.id
_entity.type
_entity.pdbx_description
1 polymer ?
#
loop_
_entity_poly.entity_id
_entity_poly.type
_entity_poly.pdbx_seq_one_letter_code
_entity_poly.pdbx_strand_id
1 'polypeptide(L)'
;STAPVNDRDDLSMAYTPGVARVCTAIENDPSLSHKYTIRKNTVAIVSNGTAVLGLGDIGPEGAMPVMEGKALLFKEFGGVNGFPICINARTADEVVDFVQRIAPTFGGINLEDIKAPECFEIEERLRASLDIPVFHDDQHGTAVVTLAALWNSLKITGKKMEDLTVVIAGVGAAGVAIGKILLNAGIGDVIGCDRVGAIYTGRGEMNSAKEWFAANTNSSRKMGTISDVMKGADVFVGVSGPDLITAADVRSMAKNPIVFAMANPNPEIRPEQVDGLASVMATGRSDYPNQINNVLAFPGIFRGALDANATDITEGMKLAAAIAIAESVSDAELSPDFVVPSVFNRTIVERVAPAVAAAAVRDGVIRKS
;
A
#
# COMPACT_ATOMS: atom_id res chain seq x y z
N SER A 1 -26.02 13.27 1.17
CA SER A 1 -27.20 12.41 1.37
C SER A 1 -27.29 11.38 0.26
N THR A 2 -27.58 10.13 0.61
CA THR A 2 -27.76 9.04 -0.37
C THR A 2 -29.20 8.89 -0.86
N ALA A 3 -30.13 9.57 -0.19
CA ALA A 3 -31.55 9.66 -0.56
C ALA A 3 -32.10 11.06 -0.26
N PRO A 4 -33.07 11.54 -1.04
CA PRO A 4 -33.73 12.79 -0.74
C PRO A 4 -34.63 12.64 0.50
N VAL A 5 -34.91 13.74 1.19
CA VAL A 5 -35.91 13.85 2.25
C VAL A 5 -36.67 15.15 1.99
N ASN A 6 -37.64 15.10 1.09
CA ASN A 6 -38.38 16.29 0.61
C ASN A 6 -39.79 16.37 1.23
N ASP A 7 -40.35 15.22 1.61
CA ASP A 7 -41.71 15.13 2.12
C ASP A 7 -41.85 14.09 3.26
N ARG A 8 -43.09 13.87 3.72
CA ARG A 8 -43.38 12.93 4.81
C ARG A 8 -43.15 11.48 4.41
N ASP A 9 -43.34 11.14 3.16
CA ASP A 9 -43.17 9.78 2.67
C ASP A 9 -41.66 9.44 2.61
N ASP A 10 -40.83 10.36 2.11
CA ASP A 10 -39.37 10.24 2.14
C ASP A 10 -38.88 10.09 3.57
N LEU A 11 -39.36 10.93 4.50
CA LEU A 11 -38.97 10.84 5.92
C LEU A 11 -39.42 9.53 6.54
N SER A 12 -40.64 9.07 6.24
CA SER A 12 -41.21 7.82 6.74
C SER A 12 -40.40 6.59 6.27
N MET A 13 -39.90 6.62 5.02
CA MET A 13 -39.04 5.55 4.49
C MET A 13 -37.64 5.60 5.08
N ALA A 14 -37.05 6.80 5.14
CA ALA A 14 -35.65 6.97 5.56
C ALA A 14 -35.45 6.85 7.06
N TYR A 15 -36.47 7.11 7.87
CA TYR A 15 -36.42 7.10 9.33
C TYR A 15 -37.59 6.35 9.93
N THR A 16 -38.45 7.02 10.72
CA THR A 16 -39.57 6.37 11.42
C THR A 16 -40.88 6.52 10.63
N PRO A 17 -41.61 5.40 10.37
CA PRO A 17 -41.44 4.01 10.87
C PRO A 17 -40.71 3.06 9.92
N GLY A 18 -40.39 3.46 8.69
CA GLY A 18 -39.90 2.57 7.63
C GLY A 18 -38.57 1.88 7.98
N VAL A 19 -37.64 2.60 8.64
CA VAL A 19 -36.34 2.08 9.03
C VAL A 19 -36.42 0.84 9.94
N ALA A 20 -37.51 0.69 10.72
CA ALA A 20 -37.71 -0.46 11.61
C ALA A 20 -37.69 -1.80 10.86
N ARG A 21 -38.21 -1.85 9.63
CA ARG A 21 -38.17 -3.06 8.78
C ARG A 21 -36.76 -3.46 8.41
N VAL A 22 -35.91 -2.48 8.13
CA VAL A 22 -34.49 -2.70 7.81
C VAL A 22 -33.74 -3.18 9.06
N CYS A 23 -34.00 -2.55 10.22
CA CYS A 23 -33.41 -2.98 11.50
C CYS A 23 -33.77 -4.43 11.83
N THR A 24 -35.03 -4.82 11.72
CA THR A 24 -35.49 -6.19 11.97
C THR A 24 -34.86 -7.19 10.98
N ALA A 25 -34.74 -6.78 9.71
CA ALA A 25 -34.09 -7.65 8.72
C ALA A 25 -32.60 -7.90 9.07
N ILE A 26 -31.88 -6.86 9.48
CA ILE A 26 -30.47 -6.97 9.88
C ILE A 26 -30.32 -7.70 11.22
N GLU A 27 -31.24 -7.55 12.16
CA GLU A 27 -31.26 -8.31 13.41
C GLU A 27 -31.37 -9.81 13.15
N ASN A 28 -32.24 -10.22 12.22
CA ASN A 28 -32.42 -11.61 11.82
C ASN A 28 -31.26 -12.17 10.98
N ASP A 29 -30.63 -11.31 10.17
CA ASP A 29 -29.46 -11.64 9.35
C ASP A 29 -28.47 -10.47 9.32
N PRO A 30 -27.44 -10.45 10.19
CA PRO A 30 -26.46 -9.38 10.27
C PRO A 30 -25.69 -9.11 8.96
N SER A 31 -25.59 -10.10 8.06
CA SER A 31 -24.93 -9.93 6.77
C SER A 31 -25.60 -8.87 5.88
N LEU A 32 -26.92 -8.66 6.06
CA LEU A 32 -27.69 -7.66 5.35
C LEU A 32 -27.28 -6.22 5.67
N SER A 33 -26.50 -6.00 6.74
CA SER A 33 -25.90 -4.68 7.02
C SER A 33 -25.00 -4.20 5.88
N HIS A 34 -24.27 -5.10 5.22
CA HIS A 34 -23.48 -4.78 4.02
C HIS A 34 -24.30 -4.46 2.77
N LYS A 35 -25.59 -4.81 2.75
CA LYS A 35 -26.51 -4.56 1.64
C LYS A 35 -27.34 -3.30 1.86
N TYR A 36 -27.83 -3.10 3.07
CA TYR A 36 -28.87 -2.11 3.35
C TYR A 36 -28.35 -0.85 4.04
N THR A 37 -27.07 -0.78 4.41
CA THR A 37 -26.50 0.40 5.07
C THR A 37 -25.35 1.00 4.29
N ILE A 38 -24.84 2.17 4.74
CA ILE A 38 -23.64 2.80 4.19
C ILE A 38 -22.38 1.93 4.36
N ARG A 39 -22.43 0.91 5.22
CA ARG A 39 -21.33 -0.01 5.50
C ARG A 39 -20.70 -0.56 4.22
N LYS A 40 -21.51 -0.91 3.23
CA LYS A 40 -21.05 -1.45 1.93
C LYS A 40 -20.09 -0.55 1.15
N ASN A 41 -20.06 0.75 1.44
CA ASN A 41 -19.26 1.74 0.70
C ASN A 41 -18.47 2.68 1.62
N THR A 42 -18.16 2.25 2.84
CA THR A 42 -17.53 3.11 3.84
C THR A 42 -16.31 2.44 4.43
N VAL A 43 -15.17 3.16 4.46
CA VAL A 43 -13.89 2.72 5.01
C VAL A 43 -13.48 3.64 6.16
N ALA A 44 -13.10 3.07 7.30
CA ALA A 44 -12.42 3.80 8.37
C ALA A 44 -10.96 4.00 7.99
N ILE A 45 -10.45 5.22 8.08
CA ILE A 45 -9.04 5.56 7.91
C ILE A 45 -8.50 5.83 9.32
N VAL A 46 -7.80 4.84 9.88
CA VAL A 46 -7.39 4.85 11.29
C VAL A 46 -5.90 5.14 11.39
N SER A 47 -5.57 6.16 12.18
CA SER A 47 -4.19 6.55 12.49
C SER A 47 -4.02 6.90 13.95
N ASN A 48 -2.84 6.62 14.53
CA ASN A 48 -2.43 7.18 15.81
C ASN A 48 -1.33 8.25 15.64
N GLY A 49 -0.97 8.59 14.41
CA GLY A 49 -0.02 9.64 14.07
C GLY A 49 1.42 9.37 14.48
N THR A 50 1.81 8.09 14.59
CA THR A 50 3.16 7.72 15.06
C THR A 50 4.22 7.62 13.96
N ALA A 51 3.83 7.71 12.65
CA ALA A 51 4.76 7.63 11.51
C ALA A 51 4.28 8.48 10.31
N VAL A 52 4.01 9.77 10.54
CA VAL A 52 3.41 10.65 9.53
C VAL A 52 4.47 11.17 8.54
N LEU A 53 4.37 10.77 7.28
CA LEU A 53 5.02 11.34 6.06
C LEU A 53 6.40 12.03 6.27
N GLY A 54 7.37 11.35 6.89
CA GLY A 54 8.69 11.94 7.13
C GLY A 54 8.75 12.95 8.28
N LEU A 55 7.61 13.26 8.92
CA LEU A 55 7.53 14.08 10.14
C LEU A 55 7.70 13.24 11.40
N GLY A 56 7.45 11.93 11.31
CA GLY A 56 7.57 11.00 12.42
C GLY A 56 6.36 10.99 13.35
N ASP A 57 6.58 10.83 14.65
CA ASP A 57 5.53 10.80 15.68
C ASP A 57 5.09 12.23 16.01
N ILE A 58 4.02 12.69 15.35
CA ILE A 58 3.42 14.02 15.59
C ILE A 58 2.06 13.93 16.28
N GLY A 59 1.65 12.73 16.63
CA GLY A 59 0.39 12.48 17.35
C GLY A 59 -0.86 12.52 16.46
N PRO A 60 -2.01 12.14 17.05
CA PRO A 60 -3.25 11.98 16.30
C PRO A 60 -3.81 13.31 15.74
N GLU A 61 -3.71 14.39 16.48
CA GLU A 61 -4.17 15.71 16.03
C GLU A 61 -3.34 16.21 14.84
N GLY A 62 -2.01 16.00 14.88
CA GLY A 62 -1.11 16.35 13.79
C GLY A 62 -1.32 15.51 12.52
N ALA A 63 -1.78 14.27 12.67
CA ALA A 63 -2.08 13.38 11.55
C ALA A 63 -3.40 13.70 10.83
N MET A 64 -4.32 14.41 11.45
CA MET A 64 -5.67 14.65 10.94
C MET A 64 -5.71 15.21 9.52
N PRO A 65 -4.91 16.23 9.14
CA PRO A 65 -4.94 16.74 7.77
C PRO A 65 -4.57 15.71 6.70
N VAL A 66 -3.66 14.78 7.02
CA VAL A 66 -3.28 13.68 6.11
C VAL A 66 -4.45 12.70 5.95
N MET A 67 -5.15 12.37 7.04
CA MET A 67 -6.30 11.46 7.02
C MET A 67 -7.51 12.08 6.28
N GLU A 68 -7.72 13.38 6.37
CA GLU A 68 -8.71 14.12 5.56
C GLU A 68 -8.34 14.06 4.08
N GLY A 69 -7.07 14.27 3.73
CA GLY A 69 -6.57 14.11 2.36
C GLY A 69 -6.80 12.69 1.85
N LYS A 70 -6.52 11.67 2.67
CA LYS A 70 -6.77 10.26 2.32
C LYS A 70 -8.26 10.00 2.07
N ALA A 71 -9.15 10.54 2.89
CA ALA A 71 -10.60 10.43 2.71
C ALA A 71 -11.07 11.07 1.40
N LEU A 72 -10.51 12.25 1.05
CA LEU A 72 -10.76 12.91 -0.22
C LEU A 72 -10.36 12.01 -1.40
N LEU A 73 -9.16 11.41 -1.36
CA LEU A 73 -8.67 10.53 -2.43
C LEU A 73 -9.51 9.26 -2.56
N PHE A 74 -9.96 8.64 -1.46
CA PHE A 74 -10.91 7.53 -1.48
C PHE A 74 -12.19 7.90 -2.22
N LYS A 75 -12.72 9.11 -1.95
CA LYS A 75 -13.96 9.57 -2.59
C LYS A 75 -13.78 9.91 -4.06
N GLU A 76 -12.75 10.70 -4.39
CA GLU A 76 -12.50 11.18 -5.75
C GLU A 76 -12.14 10.08 -6.73
N PHE A 77 -11.30 9.13 -6.33
CA PHE A 77 -10.80 8.09 -7.22
C PHE A 77 -11.59 6.78 -7.10
N GLY A 78 -12.01 6.40 -5.90
CA GLY A 78 -12.70 5.12 -5.66
C GLY A 78 -14.20 5.20 -5.48
N GLY A 79 -14.79 6.40 -5.38
CA GLY A 79 -16.19 6.58 -5.01
C GLY A 79 -16.53 6.05 -3.60
N VAL A 80 -15.50 5.73 -2.79
CA VAL A 80 -15.61 5.18 -1.45
C VAL A 80 -15.71 6.31 -0.42
N ASN A 81 -16.58 6.16 0.56
CA ASN A 81 -16.69 7.12 1.67
C ASN A 81 -15.61 6.80 2.71
N GLY A 82 -14.56 7.63 2.77
CA GLY A 82 -13.52 7.55 3.80
C GLY A 82 -13.93 8.33 5.06
N PHE A 83 -13.72 7.73 6.24
CA PHE A 83 -13.90 8.41 7.52
C PHE A 83 -12.54 8.53 8.20
N PRO A 84 -11.96 9.73 8.32
CA PRO A 84 -10.73 9.96 9.07
C PRO A 84 -10.98 9.78 10.57
N ILE A 85 -10.21 8.90 11.18
CA ILE A 85 -10.32 8.55 12.62
C ILE A 85 -8.91 8.54 13.21
N CYS A 86 -8.53 9.69 13.79
CA CYS A 86 -7.29 9.82 14.52
C CYS A 86 -7.52 9.46 15.99
N ILE A 87 -6.73 8.54 16.53
CA ILE A 87 -6.96 8.00 17.87
C ILE A 87 -5.76 8.21 18.80
N ASN A 88 -6.02 8.58 20.04
CA ASN A 88 -5.00 8.66 21.07
C ASN A 88 -4.74 7.27 21.65
N ALA A 89 -4.04 6.42 20.88
CA ALA A 89 -3.64 5.08 21.27
C ALA A 89 -2.14 4.92 21.06
N ARG A 90 -1.45 4.35 22.05
CA ARG A 90 0.02 4.22 22.04
C ARG A 90 0.51 2.79 21.92
N THR A 91 -0.36 1.82 22.14
CA THR A 91 -0.06 0.39 22.10
C THR A 91 -0.86 -0.31 21.00
N ALA A 92 -0.36 -1.45 20.53
CA ALA A 92 -1.09 -2.29 19.59
C ALA A 92 -2.43 -2.75 20.15
N ASP A 93 -2.50 -3.09 21.44
CA ASP A 93 -3.74 -3.51 22.11
C ASP A 93 -4.82 -2.43 22.06
N GLU A 94 -4.47 -1.18 22.34
CA GLU A 94 -5.40 -0.05 22.32
C GLU A 94 -5.95 0.18 20.90
N VAL A 95 -5.08 0.12 19.87
CA VAL A 95 -5.51 0.28 18.47
C VAL A 95 -6.42 -0.86 18.04
N VAL A 96 -6.07 -2.10 18.36
CA VAL A 96 -6.85 -3.29 17.99
C VAL A 96 -8.22 -3.27 18.68
N ASP A 97 -8.29 -3.02 20.00
CA ASP A 97 -9.56 -2.93 20.74
C ASP A 97 -10.47 -1.83 20.16
N PHE A 98 -9.89 -0.66 19.88
CA PHE A 98 -10.66 0.45 19.30
C PHE A 98 -11.24 0.08 17.92
N VAL A 99 -10.40 -0.45 17.02
CA VAL A 99 -10.85 -0.79 15.65
C VAL A 99 -11.91 -1.89 15.66
N GLN A 100 -11.77 -2.90 16.52
CA GLN A 100 -12.78 -3.95 16.67
C GLN A 100 -14.14 -3.39 17.11
N ARG A 101 -14.16 -2.39 18.01
CA ARG A 101 -15.39 -1.75 18.48
C ARG A 101 -16.11 -0.91 17.43
N ILE A 102 -15.38 -0.26 16.53
CA ILE A 102 -15.96 0.58 15.46
C ILE A 102 -16.27 -0.23 14.18
N ALA A 103 -15.69 -1.41 14.00
CA ALA A 103 -15.79 -2.23 12.80
C ALA A 103 -17.25 -2.47 12.30
N PRO A 104 -18.28 -2.60 13.17
CA PRO A 104 -19.66 -2.80 12.71
C PRO A 104 -20.20 -1.67 11.80
N THR A 105 -19.59 -0.48 11.83
CA THR A 105 -20.02 0.66 10.99
C THR A 105 -19.42 0.61 9.58
N PHE A 106 -18.30 -0.12 9.39
CA PHE A 106 -17.48 -0.02 8.19
C PHE A 106 -17.47 -1.29 7.35
N GLY A 107 -17.28 -1.14 6.05
CA GLY A 107 -17.06 -2.21 5.11
C GLY A 107 -15.58 -2.59 4.95
N GLY A 108 -14.67 -1.76 5.45
CA GLY A 108 -13.24 -1.99 5.46
C GLY A 108 -12.49 -1.02 6.37
N ILE A 109 -11.26 -1.37 6.70
CA ILE A 109 -10.35 -0.58 7.55
C ILE A 109 -9.07 -0.30 6.77
N ASN A 110 -8.75 0.98 6.61
CA ASN A 110 -7.44 1.44 6.17
C ASN A 110 -6.63 1.90 7.38
N LEU A 111 -5.53 1.24 7.67
CA LEU A 111 -4.56 1.69 8.65
C LEU A 111 -3.57 2.62 7.97
N GLU A 112 -3.23 3.73 8.61
CA GLU A 112 -2.39 4.78 8.04
C GLU A 112 -1.46 5.38 9.07
N ASP A 113 -0.21 5.68 8.68
CA ASP A 113 0.77 6.39 9.50
C ASP A 113 0.99 5.78 10.90
N ILE A 114 0.95 4.45 10.99
CA ILE A 114 1.28 3.69 12.20
C ILE A 114 2.68 3.13 12.07
N LYS A 115 3.54 3.43 13.03
CA LYS A 115 4.96 3.05 12.98
C LYS A 115 5.18 1.53 13.03
N ALA A 116 6.28 1.09 12.41
CA ALA A 116 6.81 -0.25 12.58
C ALA A 116 7.63 -0.34 13.91
N PRO A 117 7.63 -1.49 14.62
CA PRO A 117 7.04 -2.77 14.21
C PRO A 117 5.56 -2.96 14.56
N GLU A 118 4.95 -2.06 15.34
CA GLU A 118 3.58 -2.19 15.87
C GLU A 118 2.53 -2.34 14.74
N CYS A 119 2.73 -1.67 13.62
CA CYS A 119 1.80 -1.74 12.48
C CYS A 119 1.62 -3.17 11.93
N PHE A 120 2.64 -4.01 12.00
CA PHE A 120 2.56 -5.41 11.54
C PHE A 120 1.64 -6.24 12.45
N GLU A 121 1.85 -6.13 13.75
CA GLU A 121 1.03 -6.83 14.76
C GLU A 121 -0.43 -6.37 14.72
N ILE A 122 -0.66 -5.05 14.61
CA ILE A 122 -2.00 -4.47 14.55
C ILE A 122 -2.75 -5.01 13.34
N GLU A 123 -2.15 -4.95 12.17
CA GLU A 123 -2.78 -5.44 10.93
C GLU A 123 -3.08 -6.94 11.01
N GLU A 124 -2.12 -7.76 11.44
CA GLU A 124 -2.28 -9.21 11.57
C GLU A 124 -3.43 -9.58 12.51
N ARG A 125 -3.48 -8.96 13.69
CA ARG A 125 -4.53 -9.22 14.69
C ARG A 125 -5.91 -8.77 14.22
N LEU A 126 -6.00 -7.65 13.53
CA LEU A 126 -7.27 -7.16 12.98
C LEU A 126 -7.76 -8.03 11.83
N ARG A 127 -6.90 -8.44 10.92
CA ARG A 127 -7.24 -9.38 9.85
C ARG A 127 -7.71 -10.73 10.38
N ALA A 128 -7.12 -11.21 11.46
CA ALA A 128 -7.51 -12.47 12.11
C ALA A 128 -8.84 -12.38 12.86
N SER A 129 -9.26 -11.20 13.31
CA SER A 129 -10.43 -11.01 14.19
C SER A 129 -11.64 -10.37 13.53
N LEU A 130 -11.46 -9.73 12.35
CA LEU A 130 -12.54 -9.07 11.64
C LEU A 130 -12.94 -9.84 10.38
N ASP A 131 -14.18 -9.68 9.98
CA ASP A 131 -14.75 -10.25 8.75
C ASP A 131 -14.83 -9.21 7.60
N ILE A 132 -14.10 -8.10 7.73
CA ILE A 132 -13.99 -7.03 6.73
C ILE A 132 -12.53 -6.81 6.33
N PRO A 133 -12.25 -6.32 5.11
CA PRO A 133 -10.89 -6.02 4.68
C PRO A 133 -10.17 -5.08 5.62
N VAL A 134 -8.96 -5.44 6.02
CA VAL A 134 -8.01 -4.59 6.75
C VAL A 134 -6.75 -4.45 5.90
N PHE A 135 -6.27 -3.23 5.72
CA PHE A 135 -5.16 -2.93 4.83
C PHE A 135 -4.35 -1.75 5.37
N HIS A 136 -3.05 -1.96 5.57
CA HIS A 136 -2.14 -0.89 5.95
C HIS A 136 -1.50 -0.31 4.68
N ASP A 137 -1.90 0.90 4.31
CA ASP A 137 -1.53 1.46 3.00
C ASP A 137 -0.03 1.77 2.86
N ASP A 138 0.63 2.27 3.92
CA ASP A 138 2.08 2.51 3.90
C ASP A 138 2.90 1.24 3.66
N GLN A 139 2.36 0.07 4.02
CA GLN A 139 2.96 -1.21 3.70
C GLN A 139 2.62 -1.61 2.26
N HIS A 140 1.35 -1.86 2.01
CA HIS A 140 0.90 -2.60 0.86
C HIS A 140 0.62 -1.73 -0.37
N GLY A 141 0.12 -0.49 -0.19
CA GLY A 141 -0.09 0.44 -1.29
C GLY A 141 1.22 0.78 -1.98
N THR A 142 2.23 1.14 -1.18
CA THR A 142 3.60 1.40 -1.69
C THR A 142 4.18 0.18 -2.39
N ALA A 143 4.02 -1.02 -1.81
CA ALA A 143 4.53 -2.26 -2.39
C ALA A 143 3.88 -2.59 -3.74
N VAL A 144 2.57 -2.43 -3.86
CA VAL A 144 1.80 -2.67 -5.10
C VAL A 144 2.26 -1.75 -6.23
N VAL A 145 2.41 -0.45 -5.95
CA VAL A 145 2.83 0.51 -7.00
C VAL A 145 4.29 0.31 -7.37
N THR A 146 5.16 -0.02 -6.42
CA THR A 146 6.56 -0.36 -6.67
C THR A 146 6.69 -1.56 -7.61
N LEU A 147 5.91 -2.61 -7.39
CA LEU A 147 5.91 -3.78 -8.25
C LEU A 147 5.39 -3.45 -9.65
N ALA A 148 4.34 -2.64 -9.77
CA ALA A 148 3.81 -2.18 -11.06
C ALA A 148 4.87 -1.39 -11.86
N ALA A 149 5.57 -0.45 -11.20
CA ALA A 149 6.67 0.30 -11.78
C ALA A 149 7.81 -0.60 -12.23
N LEU A 150 8.15 -1.61 -11.41
CA LEU A 150 9.20 -2.55 -11.73
C LEU A 150 8.86 -3.37 -12.98
N TRP A 151 7.67 -3.95 -13.11
CA TRP A 151 7.28 -4.71 -14.31
C TRP A 151 7.44 -3.91 -15.60
N ASN A 152 7.00 -2.66 -15.60
CA ASN A 152 7.16 -1.81 -16.78
C ASN A 152 8.62 -1.42 -17.01
N SER A 153 9.40 -1.20 -15.96
CA SER A 153 10.85 -0.97 -16.07
C SER A 153 11.60 -2.17 -16.67
N LEU A 154 11.13 -3.39 -16.40
CA LEU A 154 11.72 -4.60 -16.99
C LEU A 154 11.48 -4.68 -18.49
N LYS A 155 10.32 -4.25 -18.99
CA LYS A 155 10.07 -4.16 -20.43
C LYS A 155 11.05 -3.20 -21.13
N ILE A 156 11.42 -2.08 -20.48
CA ILE A 156 12.38 -1.10 -21.01
C ILE A 156 13.80 -1.63 -20.98
N THR A 157 14.21 -2.26 -19.88
CA THR A 157 15.59 -2.70 -19.68
C THR A 157 15.90 -4.06 -20.30
N GLY A 158 14.86 -4.83 -20.67
CA GLY A 158 14.97 -6.21 -21.17
C GLY A 158 15.41 -7.22 -20.12
N LYS A 159 15.36 -6.85 -18.83
CA LYS A 159 15.73 -7.75 -17.72
C LYS A 159 14.56 -8.68 -17.38
N LYS A 160 14.86 -9.82 -16.76
CA LYS A 160 13.87 -10.78 -16.29
C LYS A 160 13.79 -10.74 -14.75
N MET A 161 12.59 -10.88 -14.22
CA MET A 161 12.30 -10.79 -12.78
C MET A 161 13.16 -11.76 -11.97
N GLU A 162 13.26 -13.00 -12.42
CA GLU A 162 13.98 -14.09 -11.76
C GLU A 162 15.49 -13.91 -11.69
N ASP A 163 16.06 -13.03 -12.53
CA ASP A 163 17.51 -12.78 -12.59
C ASP A 163 17.95 -11.57 -11.77
N LEU A 164 16.98 -10.80 -11.21
CA LEU A 164 17.27 -9.53 -10.56
C LEU A 164 17.80 -9.68 -9.14
N THR A 165 18.74 -8.82 -8.79
CA THR A 165 19.09 -8.48 -7.42
C THR A 165 18.56 -7.09 -7.09
N VAL A 166 17.67 -7.00 -6.11
CA VAL A 166 17.07 -5.75 -5.63
C VAL A 166 17.67 -5.36 -4.29
N VAL A 167 18.14 -4.13 -4.16
CA VAL A 167 18.57 -3.56 -2.88
C VAL A 167 17.48 -2.63 -2.36
N ILE A 168 16.97 -2.90 -1.15
CA ILE A 168 15.95 -2.08 -0.48
C ILE A 168 16.61 -1.31 0.66
N ALA A 169 16.58 0.02 0.58
CA ALA A 169 17.01 0.92 1.65
C ALA A 169 15.82 1.28 2.55
N GLY A 170 15.87 0.82 3.79
CA GLY A 170 14.78 0.98 4.76
C GLY A 170 13.92 -0.27 4.86
N VAL A 171 14.15 -1.09 5.91
CA VAL A 171 13.36 -2.29 6.22
C VAL A 171 12.39 -1.97 7.38
N GLY A 172 11.55 -0.97 7.15
CA GLY A 172 10.40 -0.61 7.95
C GLY A 172 9.10 -1.13 7.31
N ALA A 173 7.98 -0.45 7.56
CA ALA A 173 6.67 -0.85 7.06
C ALA A 173 6.67 -1.10 5.53
N ALA A 174 7.04 -0.10 4.74
CA ALA A 174 7.08 -0.21 3.28
C ALA A 174 8.11 -1.24 2.79
N GLY A 175 9.35 -1.19 3.30
CA GLY A 175 10.42 -2.06 2.80
C GLY A 175 10.15 -3.55 3.02
N VAL A 176 9.58 -3.93 4.17
CA VAL A 176 9.16 -5.32 4.42
C VAL A 176 8.08 -5.76 3.44
N ALA A 177 7.07 -4.92 3.22
CA ALA A 177 5.98 -5.23 2.29
C ALA A 177 6.46 -5.31 0.83
N ILE A 178 7.37 -4.41 0.42
CA ILE A 178 8.01 -4.47 -0.92
C ILE A 178 8.77 -5.77 -1.07
N GLY A 179 9.62 -6.15 -0.09
CA GLY A 179 10.32 -7.42 -0.14
C GLY A 179 9.40 -8.62 -0.29
N LYS A 180 8.30 -8.66 0.48
CA LYS A 180 7.29 -9.73 0.40
C LYS A 180 6.62 -9.81 -0.97
N ILE A 181 6.16 -8.70 -1.52
CA ILE A 181 5.46 -8.70 -2.82
C ILE A 181 6.41 -9.05 -3.97
N LEU A 182 7.67 -8.61 -3.91
CA LEU A 182 8.69 -8.97 -4.90
C LEU A 182 9.01 -10.46 -4.87
N LEU A 183 9.16 -11.07 -3.68
CA LEU A 183 9.34 -12.52 -3.54
C LEU A 183 8.14 -13.28 -4.11
N ASN A 184 6.92 -12.84 -3.82
CA ASN A 184 5.68 -13.44 -4.37
C ASN A 184 5.60 -13.29 -5.89
N ALA A 185 6.20 -12.23 -6.47
CA ALA A 185 6.27 -12.01 -7.90
C ALA A 185 7.41 -12.79 -8.60
N GLY A 186 8.23 -13.53 -7.84
CA GLY A 186 9.30 -14.38 -8.38
C GLY A 186 10.61 -13.65 -8.62
N ILE A 187 10.93 -12.62 -7.84
CA ILE A 187 12.23 -11.92 -7.90
C ILE A 187 13.40 -12.88 -7.58
N GLY A 188 14.54 -12.67 -8.22
CA GLY A 188 15.73 -13.50 -7.99
C GLY A 188 16.28 -13.41 -6.58
N ASP A 189 16.66 -12.22 -6.11
CA ASP A 189 17.07 -11.98 -4.72
C ASP A 189 16.77 -10.54 -4.27
N VAL A 190 16.58 -10.37 -2.98
CA VAL A 190 16.36 -9.07 -2.32
C VAL A 190 17.37 -8.90 -1.21
N ILE A 191 17.99 -7.72 -1.13
CA ILE A 191 18.92 -7.37 -0.04
C ILE A 191 18.36 -6.13 0.67
N GLY A 192 17.85 -6.31 1.89
CA GLY A 192 17.42 -5.19 2.71
C GLY A 192 18.57 -4.53 3.44
N CYS A 193 18.52 -3.22 3.57
CA CYS A 193 19.46 -2.43 4.36
C CYS A 193 18.73 -1.55 5.35
N ASP A 194 19.23 -1.48 6.56
CA ASP A 194 18.86 -0.48 7.56
C ASP A 194 20.07 0.40 7.93
N ARG A 195 19.97 1.19 9.00
CA ARG A 195 21.05 2.09 9.46
C ARG A 195 22.35 1.37 9.81
N VAL A 196 22.29 0.09 10.13
CA VAL A 196 23.47 -0.74 10.46
C VAL A 196 24.12 -1.33 9.21
N GLY A 197 23.37 -1.42 8.10
CA GLY A 197 23.80 -2.00 6.83
C GLY A 197 22.89 -3.15 6.38
N ALA A 198 23.46 -4.05 5.59
CA ALA A 198 22.71 -5.17 5.03
C ALA A 198 22.11 -6.10 6.09
N ILE A 199 20.92 -6.60 5.82
CA ILE A 199 20.23 -7.58 6.65
C ILE A 199 20.54 -8.98 6.14
N TYR A 200 21.00 -9.86 7.03
CA TYR A 200 21.37 -11.24 6.74
C TYR A 200 21.14 -12.13 7.95
N THR A 201 20.98 -13.41 7.74
CA THR A 201 20.79 -14.42 8.81
C THR A 201 21.97 -14.45 9.76
N GLY A 202 21.72 -14.25 11.04
CA GLY A 202 22.74 -14.24 12.09
C GLY A 202 23.30 -12.85 12.42
N ARG A 203 22.78 -11.77 11.82
CA ARG A 203 23.06 -10.40 12.25
C ARG A 203 22.38 -10.11 13.59
N GLY A 204 23.05 -9.42 14.50
CA GLY A 204 22.46 -8.93 15.76
C GLY A 204 21.49 -7.76 15.57
N GLU A 205 20.83 -7.37 16.66
CA GLU A 205 19.95 -6.18 16.73
C GLU A 205 18.80 -6.16 15.70
N MET A 206 18.02 -7.24 15.66
CA MET A 206 16.87 -7.38 14.75
C MET A 206 15.57 -7.52 15.53
N ASN A 207 14.50 -6.97 14.96
CA ASN A 207 13.13 -7.28 15.36
C ASN A 207 12.56 -8.43 14.51
N SER A 208 11.38 -8.95 14.85
CA SER A 208 10.75 -10.09 14.17
C SER A 208 10.60 -9.89 12.64
N ALA A 209 10.25 -8.67 12.20
CA ALA A 209 10.12 -8.35 10.78
C ALA A 209 11.46 -8.43 10.04
N LYS A 210 12.54 -7.93 10.65
CA LYS A 210 13.90 -8.03 10.10
C LYS A 210 14.44 -9.47 10.16
N GLU A 211 14.10 -10.24 11.18
CA GLU A 211 14.42 -11.67 11.26
C GLU A 211 13.76 -12.45 10.14
N TRP A 212 12.45 -12.19 9.90
CA TRP A 212 11.75 -12.75 8.76
C TRP A 212 12.44 -12.37 7.45
N PHE A 213 12.79 -11.08 7.29
CA PHE A 213 13.45 -10.57 6.09
C PHE A 213 14.80 -11.28 5.85
N ALA A 214 15.62 -11.39 6.90
CA ALA A 214 16.92 -12.09 6.85
C ALA A 214 16.79 -13.57 6.50
N ALA A 215 15.71 -14.22 6.94
CA ALA A 215 15.48 -15.64 6.70
C ALA A 215 15.00 -15.94 5.26
N ASN A 216 14.37 -14.96 4.59
CA ASN A 216 13.71 -15.15 3.30
C ASN A 216 14.41 -14.41 2.14
N THR A 217 15.43 -13.60 2.41
CA THR A 217 16.12 -12.74 1.43
C THR A 217 17.63 -12.83 1.60
N ASN A 218 18.38 -12.14 0.72
CA ASN A 218 19.84 -12.08 0.77
C ASN A 218 20.46 -13.50 0.80
N SER A 219 20.08 -14.33 -0.15
CA SER A 219 20.47 -15.74 -0.24
C SER A 219 21.99 -15.93 -0.27
N SER A 220 22.71 -14.97 -0.86
CA SER A 220 24.18 -14.93 -0.93
C SER A 220 24.83 -14.39 0.34
N ARG A 221 24.05 -13.98 1.37
CA ARG A 221 24.54 -13.42 2.64
C ARG A 221 25.52 -12.24 2.44
N LYS A 222 25.24 -11.37 1.48
CA LYS A 222 26.01 -10.14 1.31
C LYS A 222 25.92 -9.29 2.57
N MET A 223 27.06 -8.74 2.99
CA MET A 223 27.22 -7.93 4.20
C MET A 223 27.83 -6.57 3.81
N GLY A 224 27.80 -5.62 4.73
CA GLY A 224 28.41 -4.31 4.56
C GLY A 224 27.39 -3.18 4.48
N THR A 225 27.86 -2.03 4.04
CA THR A 225 27.05 -0.83 3.86
C THR A 225 26.11 -0.95 2.65
N ILE A 226 25.21 0.00 2.49
CA ILE A 226 24.35 0.07 1.31
C ILE A 226 25.16 0.17 0.02
N SER A 227 26.22 0.97 0.01
CA SER A 227 27.14 1.10 -1.13
C SER A 227 27.84 -0.21 -1.49
N ASP A 228 28.13 -1.07 -0.49
CA ASP A 228 28.76 -2.36 -0.74
C ASP A 228 27.79 -3.33 -1.44
N VAL A 229 26.54 -3.38 -1.03
CA VAL A 229 25.56 -4.33 -1.58
C VAL A 229 24.93 -3.83 -2.89
N MET A 230 25.00 -2.54 -3.17
CA MET A 230 24.56 -1.97 -4.46
C MET A 230 25.49 -2.38 -5.62
N LYS A 231 26.75 -2.77 -5.34
CA LYS A 231 27.68 -3.21 -6.38
C LYS A 231 27.12 -4.42 -7.14
N GLY A 232 26.82 -4.22 -8.43
CA GLY A 232 26.25 -5.24 -9.30
C GLY A 232 24.77 -5.54 -9.07
N ALA A 233 24.06 -4.77 -8.23
CA ALA A 233 22.62 -4.88 -8.09
C ALA A 233 21.90 -4.28 -9.30
N ASP A 234 20.75 -4.85 -9.65
CA ASP A 234 19.94 -4.43 -10.81
C ASP A 234 18.98 -3.29 -10.50
N VAL A 235 18.43 -3.31 -9.28
CA VAL A 235 17.39 -2.38 -8.83
C VAL A 235 17.75 -1.85 -7.45
N PHE A 236 17.61 -0.54 -7.28
CA PHE A 236 17.58 0.12 -5.99
C PHE A 236 16.18 0.61 -5.67
N VAL A 237 15.72 0.34 -4.44
CA VAL A 237 14.43 0.82 -3.91
C VAL A 237 14.68 1.52 -2.58
N GLY A 238 14.47 2.82 -2.54
CA GLY A 238 14.60 3.65 -1.34
C GLY A 238 13.25 3.95 -0.69
N VAL A 239 13.11 3.64 0.59
CA VAL A 239 11.96 3.96 1.46
C VAL A 239 12.44 4.34 2.86
N SER A 240 13.50 5.12 2.94
CA SER A 240 14.14 5.44 4.21
C SER A 240 14.29 6.93 4.46
N GLY A 241 15.25 7.60 3.85
CA GLY A 241 15.51 9.01 4.09
C GLY A 241 16.40 9.65 3.04
N PRO A 242 16.52 10.98 3.06
CA PRO A 242 17.16 11.74 2.01
C PRO A 242 18.67 11.48 1.89
N ASP A 243 19.20 11.72 0.68
CA ASP A 243 20.64 11.78 0.38
C ASP A 243 21.42 10.56 0.88
N LEU A 244 20.86 9.36 0.77
CA LEU A 244 21.42 8.11 1.29
C LEU A 244 22.44 7.46 0.37
N ILE A 245 22.26 7.61 -0.94
CA ILE A 245 23.14 7.04 -1.97
C ILE A 245 23.68 8.12 -2.88
N THR A 246 24.74 7.81 -3.61
CA THR A 246 25.45 8.73 -4.50
C THR A 246 25.41 8.27 -5.96
N ALA A 247 25.75 9.17 -6.89
CA ALA A 247 25.95 8.81 -8.30
C ALA A 247 27.03 7.72 -8.50
N ALA A 248 28.01 7.64 -7.60
CA ALA A 248 29.04 6.59 -7.63
C ALA A 248 28.44 5.21 -7.28
N ASP A 249 27.50 5.15 -6.33
CA ASP A 249 26.79 3.93 -5.99
C ASP A 249 25.96 3.43 -7.17
N VAL A 250 25.23 4.32 -7.84
CA VAL A 250 24.44 3.99 -9.04
C VAL A 250 25.35 3.50 -10.18
N ARG A 251 26.51 4.13 -10.41
CA ARG A 251 27.47 3.63 -11.41
C ARG A 251 28.04 2.26 -11.10
N SER A 252 28.03 1.85 -9.83
CA SER A 252 28.53 0.54 -9.40
C SER A 252 27.51 -0.59 -9.61
N MET A 253 26.26 -0.25 -9.88
CA MET A 253 25.18 -1.21 -10.15
C MET A 253 25.41 -1.96 -11.47
N ALA A 254 24.59 -2.96 -11.71
CA ALA A 254 24.57 -3.70 -12.97
C ALA A 254 24.21 -2.77 -14.15
N LYS A 255 24.51 -3.23 -15.37
CA LYS A 255 24.13 -2.52 -16.60
C LYS A 255 22.62 -2.25 -16.62
N ASN A 256 22.23 -1.07 -17.10
CA ASN A 256 20.84 -0.62 -17.15
C ASN A 256 20.16 -0.65 -15.77
N PRO A 257 20.67 0.09 -14.77
CA PRO A 257 20.12 0.07 -13.43
C PRO A 257 18.77 0.76 -13.36
N ILE A 258 17.91 0.26 -12.47
CA ILE A 258 16.60 0.84 -12.14
C ILE A 258 16.69 1.45 -10.74
N VAL A 259 16.30 2.71 -10.58
CA VAL A 259 16.42 3.44 -9.32
C VAL A 259 15.05 4.02 -8.93
N PHE A 260 14.49 3.53 -7.83
CA PHE A 260 13.27 4.05 -7.20
C PHE A 260 13.62 4.69 -5.86
N ALA A 261 13.75 6.02 -5.83
CA ALA A 261 14.09 6.79 -4.63
C ALA A 261 12.84 7.48 -4.10
N MET A 262 12.12 6.80 -3.18
CA MET A 262 10.75 7.13 -2.82
C MET A 262 10.61 7.85 -1.48
N ALA A 263 11.70 8.16 -0.78
CA ALA A 263 11.63 8.93 0.47
C ALA A 263 11.03 10.33 0.23
N ASN A 264 10.19 10.76 1.15
CA ASN A 264 9.53 12.05 1.15
C ASN A 264 9.93 12.88 2.39
N PRO A 265 10.07 14.24 2.25
CA PRO A 265 9.90 15.04 1.04
C PRO A 265 11.12 15.03 0.10
N ASN A 266 12.28 14.58 0.54
CA ASN A 266 13.50 14.50 -0.25
C ASN A 266 13.87 13.04 -0.49
N PRO A 267 14.16 12.65 -1.77
CA PRO A 267 14.52 11.29 -2.12
C PRO A 267 15.91 10.89 -1.64
N GLU A 268 16.22 9.60 -1.62
CA GLU A 268 17.53 9.03 -1.30
C GLU A 268 18.65 9.51 -2.24
N ILE A 269 18.29 9.85 -3.47
CA ILE A 269 19.11 10.52 -4.46
C ILE A 269 18.19 11.32 -5.39
N ARG A 270 18.62 12.50 -5.81
CA ARG A 270 17.83 13.32 -6.73
C ARG A 270 17.99 12.85 -8.17
N PRO A 271 16.93 12.91 -9.01
CA PRO A 271 17.00 12.50 -10.41
C PRO A 271 18.15 13.18 -11.20
N GLU A 272 18.41 14.46 -10.95
CA GLU A 272 19.47 15.22 -11.64
C GLU A 272 20.88 14.66 -11.37
N GLN A 273 21.07 13.96 -10.25
CA GLN A 273 22.36 13.37 -9.89
C GLN A 273 22.64 12.04 -10.61
N VAL A 274 21.60 11.42 -11.17
CA VAL A 274 21.67 10.11 -11.85
C VAL A 274 21.24 10.19 -13.31
N ASP A 275 21.09 11.37 -13.85
CA ASP A 275 20.81 11.59 -15.26
C ASP A 275 21.87 10.89 -16.14
N GLY A 276 21.40 10.10 -17.11
CA GLY A 276 22.25 9.27 -17.98
C GLY A 276 22.93 8.08 -17.28
N LEU A 277 22.68 7.84 -15.97
CA LEU A 277 23.21 6.69 -15.23
C LEU A 277 22.15 5.63 -15.01
N ALA A 278 20.95 6.02 -14.55
CA ALA A 278 19.82 5.11 -14.39
C ALA A 278 19.06 4.96 -15.71
N SER A 279 18.68 3.72 -16.06
CA SER A 279 17.82 3.46 -17.22
C SER A 279 16.37 3.80 -16.96
N VAL A 280 15.94 3.69 -15.71
CA VAL A 280 14.64 4.16 -15.22
C VAL A 280 14.87 4.79 -13.85
N MET A 281 14.36 6.01 -13.68
CA MET A 281 14.34 6.72 -12.42
C MET A 281 12.90 7.03 -12.02
N ALA A 282 12.53 6.73 -10.75
CA ALA A 282 11.24 7.08 -10.19
C ALA A 282 11.39 7.63 -8.77
N THR A 283 10.44 8.47 -8.35
CA THR A 283 10.41 9.05 -7.01
C THR A 283 8.99 9.01 -6.42
N GLY A 284 8.84 9.35 -5.14
CA GLY A 284 7.52 9.59 -4.53
C GLY A 284 6.93 10.96 -4.85
N ARG A 285 7.67 11.86 -5.51
CA ARG A 285 7.31 13.28 -5.71
C ARG A 285 6.50 13.48 -6.98
N SER A 286 5.54 14.40 -6.92
CA SER A 286 4.67 14.76 -8.05
C SER A 286 5.30 15.71 -9.06
N ASP A 287 6.45 16.32 -8.73
CA ASP A 287 7.17 17.24 -9.59
C ASP A 287 8.28 16.57 -10.43
N TYR A 288 8.38 15.24 -10.37
CA TYR A 288 9.25 14.43 -11.20
C TYR A 288 8.47 13.40 -12.04
N PRO A 289 9.01 12.92 -13.15
CA PRO A 289 8.47 11.77 -13.87
C PRO A 289 8.37 10.51 -12.98
N ASN A 290 7.50 9.58 -13.36
CA ASN A 290 7.34 8.29 -12.67
C ASN A 290 7.04 8.44 -11.17
N GLN A 291 5.99 9.19 -10.81
CA GLN A 291 5.58 9.29 -9.42
C GLN A 291 5.05 7.95 -8.91
N ILE A 292 5.81 7.27 -8.06
CA ILE A 292 5.35 6.09 -7.32
C ILE A 292 4.55 6.57 -6.11
N ASN A 293 3.23 6.49 -6.21
CA ASN A 293 2.31 6.97 -5.20
C ASN A 293 1.19 5.94 -4.97
N ASN A 294 0.95 5.60 -3.71
CA ASN A 294 -0.05 4.61 -3.31
C ASN A 294 -1.49 4.98 -3.68
N VAL A 295 -1.77 6.23 -4.05
CA VAL A 295 -3.06 6.65 -4.61
C VAL A 295 -3.43 5.89 -5.89
N LEU A 296 -2.47 5.33 -6.61
CA LEU A 296 -2.71 4.45 -7.76
C LEU A 296 -3.31 3.10 -7.34
N ALA A 297 -3.11 2.69 -6.08
CA ALA A 297 -3.45 1.36 -5.59
C ALA A 297 -4.71 1.36 -4.69
N PHE A 298 -4.64 2.05 -3.52
CA PHE A 298 -5.61 1.84 -2.44
C PHE A 298 -7.07 2.12 -2.83
N PRO A 299 -7.42 3.17 -3.63
CA PRO A 299 -8.81 3.43 -3.95
C PRO A 299 -9.42 2.30 -4.78
N GLY A 300 -8.65 1.78 -5.76
CA GLY A 300 -9.06 0.67 -6.60
C GLY A 300 -9.11 -0.66 -5.85
N ILE A 301 -8.17 -0.91 -4.95
CA ILE A 301 -8.13 -2.11 -4.10
C ILE A 301 -9.37 -2.16 -3.20
N PHE A 302 -9.67 -1.09 -2.47
CA PHE A 302 -10.86 -1.05 -1.61
C PHE A 302 -12.15 -1.08 -2.43
N ARG A 303 -12.21 -0.39 -3.57
CA ARG A 303 -13.37 -0.46 -4.46
C ARG A 303 -13.64 -1.90 -4.90
N GLY A 304 -12.63 -2.61 -5.37
CA GLY A 304 -12.75 -4.01 -5.78
C GLY A 304 -13.11 -4.95 -4.62
N ALA A 305 -12.51 -4.75 -3.46
CA ALA A 305 -12.81 -5.55 -2.27
C ALA A 305 -14.27 -5.34 -1.79
N LEU A 306 -14.74 -4.08 -1.77
CA LEU A 306 -16.11 -3.75 -1.40
C LEU A 306 -17.12 -4.27 -2.43
N ASP A 307 -16.84 -4.17 -3.72
CA ASP A 307 -17.71 -4.66 -4.81
C ASP A 307 -17.83 -6.18 -4.79
N ALA A 308 -16.74 -6.88 -4.47
CA ALA A 308 -16.75 -8.33 -4.29
C ALA A 308 -17.35 -8.78 -2.95
N ASN A 309 -17.68 -7.85 -2.05
CA ASN A 309 -18.07 -8.16 -0.67
C ASN A 309 -17.02 -9.03 0.04
N ALA A 310 -15.74 -8.69 -0.17
CA ALA A 310 -14.62 -9.44 0.37
C ALA A 310 -14.50 -9.33 1.89
N THR A 311 -13.92 -10.35 2.51
CA THR A 311 -13.63 -10.40 3.95
C THR A 311 -12.17 -10.09 4.26
N ASP A 312 -11.30 -10.12 3.25
CA ASP A 312 -9.86 -9.85 3.37
C ASP A 312 -9.32 -9.22 2.09
N ILE A 313 -8.11 -8.67 2.14
CA ILE A 313 -7.29 -8.29 0.98
C ILE A 313 -6.08 -9.20 0.94
N THR A 314 -6.11 -10.17 0.03
CA THR A 314 -5.10 -11.22 -0.11
C THR A 314 -3.88 -10.77 -0.90
N GLU A 315 -2.81 -11.58 -0.86
CA GLU A 315 -1.64 -11.39 -1.73
C GLU A 315 -2.02 -11.47 -3.21
N GLY A 316 -2.95 -12.37 -3.58
CA GLY A 316 -3.46 -12.48 -4.94
C GLY A 316 -4.19 -11.23 -5.41
N MET A 317 -4.95 -10.58 -4.54
CA MET A 317 -5.61 -9.30 -4.82
C MET A 317 -4.59 -8.16 -5.00
N LYS A 318 -3.53 -8.12 -4.19
CA LYS A 318 -2.44 -7.12 -4.31
C LYS A 318 -1.66 -7.30 -5.60
N LEU A 319 -1.33 -8.53 -5.98
CA LEU A 319 -0.69 -8.83 -7.27
C LEU A 319 -1.58 -8.43 -8.46
N ALA A 320 -2.88 -8.74 -8.39
CA ALA A 320 -3.83 -8.35 -9.43
C ALA A 320 -3.92 -6.82 -9.59
N ALA A 321 -3.89 -6.08 -8.47
CA ALA A 321 -3.84 -4.62 -8.49
C ALA A 321 -2.56 -4.10 -9.17
N ALA A 322 -1.41 -4.66 -8.83
CA ALA A 322 -0.13 -4.26 -9.42
C ALA A 322 -0.07 -4.52 -10.94
N ILE A 323 -0.60 -5.67 -11.40
CA ILE A 323 -0.73 -5.99 -12.84
C ILE A 323 -1.63 -4.95 -13.51
N ALA A 324 -2.81 -4.69 -12.97
CA ALA A 324 -3.76 -3.75 -13.56
C ALA A 324 -3.21 -2.31 -13.65
N ILE A 325 -2.42 -1.88 -12.64
CA ILE A 325 -1.72 -0.58 -12.67
C ILE A 325 -0.65 -0.59 -13.78
N ALA A 326 0.17 -1.62 -13.85
CA ALA A 326 1.22 -1.72 -14.87
C ALA A 326 0.62 -1.72 -16.30
N GLU A 327 -0.43 -2.49 -16.54
CA GLU A 327 -1.13 -2.57 -17.83
C GLU A 327 -1.93 -1.31 -18.19
N SER A 328 -2.07 -0.36 -17.25
CA SER A 328 -2.66 0.96 -17.51
C SER A 328 -1.73 1.87 -18.31
N VAL A 329 -0.46 1.51 -18.42
CA VAL A 329 0.51 2.13 -19.32
C VAL A 329 0.56 1.26 -20.59
N SER A 330 0.16 1.80 -21.73
CA SER A 330 0.24 1.08 -23.01
C SER A 330 1.69 0.96 -23.47
N ASP A 331 1.98 -0.06 -24.27
CA ASP A 331 3.34 -0.26 -24.84
C ASP A 331 3.78 0.94 -25.71
N ALA A 332 2.85 1.70 -26.28
CA ALA A 332 3.14 2.90 -27.07
C ALA A 332 3.54 4.11 -26.21
N GLU A 333 3.07 4.18 -24.95
CA GLU A 333 3.38 5.25 -23.99
C GLU A 333 4.61 4.92 -23.16
N LEU A 334 4.93 3.62 -23.06
CA LEU A 334 5.98 3.13 -22.18
C LEU A 334 7.35 3.74 -22.57
N SER A 335 7.97 4.40 -21.61
CA SER A 335 9.28 5.04 -21.77
C SER A 335 10.01 5.10 -20.43
N PRO A 336 11.31 5.41 -20.38
CA PRO A 336 12.04 5.59 -19.12
C PRO A 336 11.40 6.60 -18.17
N ASP A 337 10.68 7.57 -18.70
CA ASP A 337 9.99 8.64 -17.94
C ASP A 337 8.49 8.34 -17.72
N PHE A 338 7.98 7.21 -18.18
CA PHE A 338 6.57 6.83 -18.05
C PHE A 338 6.39 5.32 -17.85
N VAL A 339 6.76 4.84 -16.64
CA VAL A 339 6.61 3.42 -16.22
C VAL A 339 5.40 3.20 -15.32
N VAL A 340 4.82 4.28 -14.79
CA VAL A 340 3.57 4.26 -14.02
C VAL A 340 2.61 5.30 -14.60
N PRO A 341 1.30 5.04 -14.57
CA PRO A 341 0.34 6.02 -15.06
C PRO A 341 0.29 7.26 -14.16
N SER A 342 -0.18 8.38 -14.69
CA SER A 342 -0.46 9.56 -13.88
C SER A 342 -1.49 9.27 -12.80
N VAL A 343 -1.28 9.77 -11.59
CA VAL A 343 -2.24 9.70 -10.47
C VAL A 343 -3.60 10.33 -10.82
N PHE A 344 -3.66 11.22 -11.79
CA PHE A 344 -4.88 11.86 -12.26
C PHE A 344 -5.63 11.05 -13.35
N ASN A 345 -5.08 9.91 -13.76
CA ASN A 345 -5.76 9.03 -14.69
C ASN A 345 -6.91 8.28 -13.98
N ARG A 346 -8.13 8.77 -14.15
CA ARG A 346 -9.33 8.24 -13.49
C ARG A 346 -9.73 6.83 -13.97
N THR A 347 -9.21 6.37 -15.11
CA THR A 347 -9.51 5.02 -15.61
C THR A 347 -8.76 3.91 -14.87
N ILE A 348 -7.79 4.25 -14.03
CA ILE A 348 -7.01 3.26 -13.26
C ILE A 348 -7.92 2.44 -12.35
N VAL A 349 -8.81 3.09 -11.61
CA VAL A 349 -9.75 2.39 -10.72
C VAL A 349 -10.68 1.47 -11.50
N GLU A 350 -11.10 1.86 -12.71
CA GLU A 350 -11.93 1.02 -13.59
C GLU A 350 -11.24 -0.27 -14.02
N ARG A 351 -9.90 -0.32 -13.97
CA ARG A 351 -9.08 -1.51 -14.24
C ARG A 351 -8.73 -2.27 -12.96
N VAL A 352 -8.28 -1.55 -11.93
CA VAL A 352 -7.83 -2.14 -10.67
C VAL A 352 -8.98 -2.79 -9.92
N ALA A 353 -10.12 -2.13 -9.79
CA ALA A 353 -11.24 -2.65 -9.00
C ALA A 353 -11.79 -3.99 -9.52
N PRO A 354 -12.08 -4.17 -10.82
CA PRO A 354 -12.51 -5.47 -11.34
C PRO A 354 -11.43 -6.56 -11.21
N ALA A 355 -10.15 -6.23 -11.38
CA ALA A 355 -9.05 -7.18 -11.23
C ALA A 355 -8.95 -7.70 -9.79
N VAL A 356 -9.06 -6.79 -8.82
CA VAL A 356 -9.06 -7.10 -7.39
C VAL A 356 -10.30 -7.91 -7.01
N ALA A 357 -11.50 -7.54 -7.50
CA ALA A 357 -12.72 -8.28 -7.26
C ALA A 357 -12.65 -9.72 -7.79
N ALA A 358 -12.13 -9.89 -9.02
CA ALA A 358 -11.92 -11.21 -9.60
C ALA A 358 -10.91 -12.05 -8.80
N ALA A 359 -9.86 -11.41 -8.27
CA ALA A 359 -8.90 -12.07 -7.38
C ALA A 359 -9.54 -12.51 -6.06
N ALA A 360 -10.38 -11.66 -5.45
CA ALA A 360 -11.10 -12.03 -4.22
C ALA A 360 -11.97 -13.28 -4.40
N VAL A 361 -12.61 -13.42 -5.55
CA VAL A 361 -13.39 -14.61 -5.90
C VAL A 361 -12.49 -15.84 -6.03
N ARG A 362 -11.37 -15.73 -6.76
CA ARG A 362 -10.41 -16.83 -6.94
C ARG A 362 -9.81 -17.29 -5.62
N ASP A 363 -9.52 -16.35 -4.74
CA ASP A 363 -8.88 -16.60 -3.44
C ASP A 363 -9.89 -17.06 -2.38
N GLY A 364 -11.19 -17.08 -2.70
CA GLY A 364 -12.24 -17.61 -1.84
C GLY A 364 -12.57 -16.73 -0.63
N VAL A 365 -12.24 -15.44 -0.68
CA VAL A 365 -12.41 -14.48 0.44
C VAL A 365 -13.64 -13.59 0.29
N ILE A 366 -14.66 -14.06 -0.40
CA ILE A 366 -15.96 -13.37 -0.51
C ILE A 366 -16.97 -13.91 0.48
N ARG A 367 -17.85 -13.05 1.02
CA ARG A 367 -18.99 -13.50 1.84
C ARG A 367 -19.93 -14.30 0.98
N LYS A 368 -20.40 -15.40 1.54
CA LYS A 368 -21.52 -16.14 0.95
C LYS A 368 -22.77 -15.26 1.05
N SER A 369 -23.40 -15.00 -0.08
CA SER A 369 -24.67 -14.26 -0.18
C SER A 369 -25.83 -15.08 0.35
#